data_075328b933341456fad45a0d92a6d425
#
_entry.id   075328b933341456fad45a0d92a6d425
#
_cell.length_a   1.000
_cell.length_b   1.000
_cell.length_c   1.000
_cell.angle_alpha   90.00
_cell.angle_beta   90.00
_cell.angle_gamma   90.00
#
_symmetry.space_group_name_H-M   'P 1'
#
loop_
_entity.id
_entity.type
_entity.pdbx_description
1 polymer ?
#
loop_
_entity_poly.entity_id
_entity_poly.type
_entity_poly.pdbx_seq_one_letter_code
_entity_poly.pdbx_strand_id
1 'polypeptide(L)'
;MQRRLSAPDIDFDAIRGELGVSEDYGDAALAEAAAATDRFGDEREDRTDLPFVTIDPPGSMDLDQAVHLAADADGYTVHYAIADVAALMQPEGALDQESRRRGTTVYFPDGSVPLHPRALSEGAGSLLPEQVRPCVLWTIRVTREGAVTDVDVRRARVRSVARLDYAGVATDAAAGRLHPSITALPEFGELRRRVALAGGAIELDLPDQEVVRDVDGRWVLQIAPRTPADLWNSQLSLLTGRCAGEIMRDAGIGLLRLSLIHISEPTRPRLI
;
A
#
# COMPACT_ATOMS: atom_id res chain seq x y z
N MET A 1 -4.69 2.61 -29.14
CA MET A 1 -3.67 1.97 -30.01
C MET A 1 -2.56 1.46 -29.10
N GLN A 2 -2.58 0.19 -28.76
CA GLN A 2 -1.53 -0.42 -27.91
C GLN A 2 -0.22 -0.48 -28.71
N ARG A 3 0.78 0.28 -28.33
CA ARG A 3 2.14 0.13 -28.85
C ARG A 3 2.78 -1.04 -28.09
N ARG A 4 2.96 -2.17 -28.76
CA ARG A 4 3.74 -3.29 -28.22
C ARG A 4 5.20 -3.07 -28.64
N LEU A 5 6.06 -2.89 -27.65
CA LEU A 5 7.50 -2.98 -27.83
C LEU A 5 7.90 -4.40 -27.38
N SER A 6 8.39 -5.21 -28.32
CA SER A 6 8.93 -6.53 -27.99
C SER A 6 10.39 -6.38 -27.60
N ALA A 7 10.77 -6.93 -26.45
CA ALA A 7 12.15 -7.06 -26.04
C ALA A 7 12.69 -8.47 -26.33
N PRO A 8 14.00 -8.63 -26.57
CA PRO A 8 14.64 -9.93 -26.57
C PRO A 8 14.50 -10.59 -25.19
N ASP A 9 14.84 -11.89 -25.11
CA ASP A 9 14.94 -12.56 -23.81
C ASP A 9 15.89 -11.78 -22.90
N ILE A 10 15.37 -11.42 -21.70
CA ILE A 10 16.09 -10.67 -20.69
C ILE A 10 16.42 -11.64 -19.56
N ASP A 11 17.70 -11.72 -19.21
CA ASP A 11 18.19 -12.47 -18.06
C ASP A 11 18.06 -11.60 -16.79
N PHE A 12 16.93 -11.73 -16.11
CA PHE A 12 16.69 -10.98 -14.87
C PHE A 12 17.56 -11.47 -13.71
N ASP A 13 18.05 -12.71 -13.74
CA ASP A 13 18.96 -13.21 -12.70
C ASP A 13 20.33 -12.54 -12.81
N ALA A 14 20.82 -12.32 -14.03
CA ALA A 14 22.02 -11.52 -14.24
C ALA A 14 21.84 -10.09 -13.73
N ILE A 15 20.66 -9.48 -13.99
CA ILE A 15 20.36 -8.13 -13.48
C ILE A 15 20.28 -8.09 -11.96
N ARG A 16 19.66 -9.10 -11.31
CA ARG A 16 19.66 -9.23 -9.85
C ARG A 16 21.09 -9.31 -9.30
N GLY A 17 21.94 -10.09 -9.96
CA GLY A 17 23.37 -10.20 -9.61
C GLY A 17 24.11 -8.88 -9.73
N GLU A 18 23.91 -8.13 -10.82
CA GLU A 18 24.52 -6.80 -11.01
C GLU A 18 24.07 -5.78 -9.95
N LEU A 19 22.78 -5.83 -9.56
CA LEU A 19 22.21 -4.97 -8.53
C LEU A 19 22.56 -5.42 -7.10
N GLY A 20 23.15 -6.61 -6.93
CA GLY A 20 23.45 -7.18 -5.62
C GLY A 20 22.22 -7.50 -4.78
N VAL A 21 21.08 -7.80 -5.42
CA VAL A 21 19.82 -8.13 -4.74
C VAL A 21 19.54 -9.64 -4.86
N SER A 22 19.13 -10.25 -3.74
CA SER A 22 18.80 -11.68 -3.67
C SER A 22 17.75 -11.95 -2.61
N GLU A 23 17.07 -13.10 -2.67
CA GLU A 23 16.22 -13.58 -1.59
C GLU A 23 16.99 -14.32 -0.49
N ASP A 24 18.31 -14.22 -0.46
CA ASP A 24 19.11 -14.71 0.66
C ASP A 24 19.09 -13.69 1.82
N TYR A 25 18.35 -14.01 2.86
CA TYR A 25 18.20 -13.20 4.07
C TYR A 25 19.16 -13.64 5.20
N GLY A 26 19.87 -14.75 5.01
CA GLY A 26 20.62 -15.43 6.06
C GLY A 26 19.74 -16.19 7.05
N ASP A 27 20.28 -17.29 7.59
CA ASP A 27 19.53 -18.23 8.44
C ASP A 27 18.89 -17.57 9.68
N ALA A 28 19.60 -16.62 10.30
CA ALA A 28 19.11 -15.94 11.50
C ALA A 28 17.85 -15.09 11.23
N ALA A 29 17.85 -14.30 10.14
CA ALA A 29 16.68 -13.50 9.76
C ALA A 29 15.50 -14.38 9.30
N LEU A 30 15.78 -15.47 8.60
CA LEU A 30 14.74 -16.45 8.20
C LEU A 30 14.13 -17.12 9.43
N ALA A 31 14.93 -17.52 10.41
CA ALA A 31 14.45 -18.13 11.64
C ALA A 31 13.59 -17.14 12.47
N GLU A 32 14.03 -15.88 12.57
CA GLU A 32 13.27 -14.82 13.26
C GLU A 32 11.94 -14.54 12.57
N ALA A 33 11.91 -14.47 11.23
CA ALA A 33 10.69 -14.27 10.45
C ALA A 33 9.71 -15.45 10.61
N ALA A 34 10.19 -16.68 10.64
CA ALA A 34 9.37 -17.87 10.83
C ALA A 34 8.79 -17.99 12.25
N ALA A 35 9.50 -17.44 13.24
CA ALA A 35 9.10 -17.43 14.66
C ALA A 35 8.39 -16.12 15.06
N ALA A 36 8.08 -15.24 14.10
CA ALA A 36 7.53 -13.92 14.36
C ALA A 36 6.20 -14.01 15.16
N THR A 37 6.15 -13.30 16.27
CA THR A 37 4.97 -13.17 17.12
C THR A 37 4.70 -11.71 17.44
N ASP A 38 3.45 -11.37 17.62
CA ASP A 38 3.03 -10.03 17.98
C ASP A 38 3.52 -9.63 19.37
N ARG A 39 4.45 -8.68 19.43
CA ARG A 39 5.07 -8.19 20.67
C ARG A 39 4.14 -7.32 21.53
N PHE A 40 3.01 -6.89 20.97
CA PHE A 40 2.05 -5.98 21.60
C PHE A 40 0.65 -6.59 21.68
N GLY A 41 0.54 -7.92 21.66
CA GLY A 41 -0.74 -8.62 21.60
C GLY A 41 -1.73 -8.21 22.69
N ASP A 42 -1.25 -7.98 23.92
CA ASP A 42 -2.09 -7.60 25.07
C ASP A 42 -2.53 -6.12 25.04
N GLU A 43 -1.88 -5.27 24.24
CA GLU A 43 -2.17 -3.84 24.12
C GLU A 43 -3.14 -3.53 22.97
N ARG A 44 -3.54 -4.55 22.20
CA ARG A 44 -4.35 -4.34 20.98
C ARG A 44 -5.84 -4.30 21.28
N GLU A 45 -6.48 -3.27 20.72
CA GLU A 45 -7.93 -3.23 20.63
C GLU A 45 -8.43 -4.33 19.67
N ASP A 46 -9.47 -5.06 20.07
CA ASP A 46 -10.11 -6.03 19.18
C ASP A 46 -11.12 -5.30 18.26
N ARG A 47 -10.83 -5.28 16.98
CA ARG A 47 -11.67 -4.69 15.91
C ARG A 47 -11.95 -5.71 14.81
N THR A 48 -12.04 -6.97 15.18
CA THR A 48 -12.43 -8.06 14.27
C THR A 48 -13.92 -8.03 13.90
N ASP A 49 -14.69 -7.19 14.58
CA ASP A 49 -16.08 -6.87 14.29
C ASP A 49 -16.28 -6.08 12.99
N LEU A 50 -15.29 -5.29 12.59
CA LEU A 50 -15.34 -4.53 11.34
C LEU A 50 -14.96 -5.40 10.14
N PRO A 51 -15.80 -5.47 9.11
CA PRO A 51 -15.54 -6.29 7.93
C PRO A 51 -14.54 -5.55 6.99
N PHE A 52 -13.26 -5.60 7.30
CA PHE A 52 -12.22 -5.04 6.45
C PHE A 52 -12.09 -5.78 5.12
N VAL A 53 -11.69 -5.07 4.08
CA VAL A 53 -11.29 -5.64 2.79
C VAL A 53 -9.96 -5.06 2.34
N THR A 54 -9.16 -5.83 1.62
CA THR A 54 -7.95 -5.35 0.94
C THR A 54 -8.25 -5.09 -0.53
N ILE A 55 -7.56 -4.13 -1.16
CA ILE A 55 -7.69 -3.80 -2.59
C ILE A 55 -6.28 -3.68 -3.15
N ASP A 56 -5.84 -4.70 -3.87
CA ASP A 56 -4.47 -4.88 -4.34
C ASP A 56 -4.45 -5.40 -5.79
N PRO A 57 -3.30 -5.41 -6.47
CA PRO A 57 -3.20 -6.08 -7.77
C PRO A 57 -3.58 -7.57 -7.69
N PRO A 58 -4.12 -8.16 -8.78
CA PRO A 58 -4.49 -9.56 -8.78
C PRO A 58 -3.33 -10.48 -8.38
N GLY A 59 -3.57 -11.38 -7.43
CA GLY A 59 -2.57 -12.34 -6.97
C GLY A 59 -1.64 -11.88 -5.86
N SER A 60 -1.68 -10.61 -5.45
CA SER A 60 -0.89 -10.11 -4.31
C SER A 60 -1.15 -10.92 -3.04
N MET A 61 -0.06 -11.26 -2.35
CA MET A 61 -0.10 -11.98 -1.08
C MET A 61 0.44 -11.14 0.09
N ASP A 62 1.13 -10.06 -0.20
CA ASP A 62 1.71 -9.07 0.73
C ASP A 62 0.73 -7.92 0.96
N LEU A 63 -0.41 -8.22 1.60
CA LEU A 63 -1.53 -7.29 1.79
C LEU A 63 -1.26 -6.36 2.97
N ASP A 64 -0.73 -5.18 2.69
CA ASP A 64 -0.28 -4.22 3.71
C ASP A 64 -1.40 -3.40 4.32
N GLN A 65 -2.51 -3.24 3.61
CA GLN A 65 -3.55 -2.27 3.92
C GLN A 65 -4.93 -2.87 3.74
N ALA A 66 -5.82 -2.60 4.71
CA ALA A 66 -7.22 -2.98 4.60
C ALA A 66 -8.11 -1.81 5.00
N VAL A 67 -9.29 -1.73 4.40
CA VAL A 67 -10.22 -0.62 4.57
C VAL A 67 -11.62 -1.10 4.95
N HIS A 68 -12.26 -0.33 5.82
CA HIS A 68 -13.70 -0.31 6.03
C HIS A 68 -14.16 1.15 6.02
N LEU A 69 -14.99 1.52 5.06
CA LEU A 69 -15.46 2.88 4.83
C LEU A 69 -16.98 2.95 5.06
N ALA A 70 -17.38 3.58 6.14
CA ALA A 70 -18.77 3.86 6.44
C ALA A 70 -19.15 5.30 6.05
N ALA A 71 -20.39 5.48 5.61
CA ALA A 71 -20.99 6.79 5.36
C ALA A 71 -22.28 6.92 6.17
N ASP A 72 -22.50 8.09 6.77
CA ASP A 72 -23.70 8.44 7.51
C ASP A 72 -24.20 9.86 7.14
N ALA A 73 -25.16 10.41 7.89
CA ALA A 73 -25.70 11.75 7.64
C ALA A 73 -24.63 12.85 7.79
N ASP A 74 -23.67 12.68 8.70
CA ASP A 74 -22.68 13.68 9.08
C ASP A 74 -21.43 13.62 8.20
N GLY A 75 -21.19 12.50 7.50
CA GLY A 75 -20.01 12.36 6.63
C GLY A 75 -19.57 10.92 6.43
N TYR A 76 -18.27 10.70 6.64
CA TYR A 76 -17.61 9.43 6.43
C TYR A 76 -16.74 9.07 7.62
N THR A 77 -16.72 7.78 7.94
CA THR A 77 -15.73 7.21 8.85
C THR A 77 -14.85 6.23 8.08
N VAL A 78 -13.57 6.56 7.97
CA VAL A 78 -12.57 5.72 7.35
C VAL A 78 -11.89 4.91 8.45
N HIS A 79 -12.03 3.61 8.44
CA HIS A 79 -11.19 2.69 9.19
C HIS A 79 -10.14 2.13 8.24
N TYR A 80 -8.88 2.50 8.44
CA TYR A 80 -7.77 2.10 7.59
C TYR A 80 -6.73 1.35 8.43
N ALA A 81 -6.64 0.06 8.22
CA ALA A 81 -5.72 -0.82 8.92
C ALA A 81 -4.44 -0.97 8.11
N ILE A 82 -3.30 -0.64 8.71
CA ILE A 82 -1.97 -0.84 8.13
C ILE A 82 -1.30 -1.96 8.91
N ALA A 83 -0.76 -2.97 8.23
CA ALA A 83 -0.06 -4.08 8.86
C ALA A 83 1.06 -3.59 9.79
N ASP A 84 1.03 -4.02 11.07
CA ASP A 84 2.03 -3.60 12.08
C ASP A 84 3.25 -4.52 12.02
N VAL A 85 4.01 -4.44 10.92
CA VAL A 85 5.17 -5.29 10.67
C VAL A 85 6.23 -5.11 11.76
N ALA A 86 6.40 -3.89 12.28
CA ALA A 86 7.35 -3.60 13.36
C ALA A 86 7.04 -4.36 14.66
N ALA A 87 5.78 -4.72 14.89
CA ALA A 87 5.39 -5.53 16.05
C ALA A 87 5.84 -6.99 15.95
N LEU A 88 6.16 -7.45 14.74
CA LEU A 88 6.57 -8.82 14.45
C LEU A 88 8.09 -8.99 14.39
N MET A 89 8.86 -7.92 14.56
CA MET A 89 10.32 -7.93 14.53
C MET A 89 10.90 -7.52 15.89
N GLN A 90 12.02 -8.11 16.26
CA GLN A 90 12.80 -7.64 17.40
C GLN A 90 13.63 -6.44 16.98
N PRO A 91 13.58 -5.30 17.70
CA PRO A 91 14.50 -4.18 17.44
C PRO A 91 15.96 -4.64 17.54
N GLU A 92 16.78 -4.23 16.57
CA GLU A 92 18.19 -4.62 16.44
C GLU A 92 18.39 -6.15 16.27
N GLY A 93 17.33 -6.94 16.05
CA GLY A 93 17.40 -8.36 15.71
C GLY A 93 17.92 -8.59 14.29
N ALA A 94 18.15 -9.84 13.93
CA ALA A 94 18.69 -10.19 12.62
C ALA A 94 17.75 -9.75 11.49
N LEU A 95 16.44 -9.89 11.67
CA LEU A 95 15.44 -9.49 10.70
C LEU A 95 15.36 -7.95 10.54
N ASP A 96 15.44 -7.18 11.64
CA ASP A 96 15.45 -5.70 11.60
C ASP A 96 16.74 -5.20 10.89
N GLN A 97 17.91 -5.77 11.23
CA GLN A 97 19.16 -5.41 10.58
C GLN A 97 19.13 -5.71 9.08
N GLU A 98 18.62 -6.87 8.69
CA GLU A 98 18.50 -7.25 7.28
C GLU A 98 17.52 -6.34 6.53
N SER A 99 16.41 -5.97 7.15
CA SER A 99 15.44 -5.02 6.58
C SER A 99 16.05 -3.65 6.33
N ARG A 100 16.84 -3.15 7.28
CA ARG A 100 17.57 -1.88 7.13
C ARG A 100 18.64 -1.94 6.03
N ARG A 101 19.31 -3.08 5.89
CA ARG A 101 20.29 -3.31 4.82
C ARG A 101 19.66 -3.28 3.43
N ARG A 102 18.47 -3.89 3.28
CA ARG A 102 17.74 -3.95 2.01
C ARG A 102 17.06 -2.62 1.66
N GLY A 103 16.40 -2.00 2.61
CA GLY A 103 15.72 -0.71 2.48
C GLY A 103 14.39 -0.75 1.75
N THR A 104 14.19 -1.65 0.79
CA THR A 104 12.96 -1.73 -0.03
C THR A 104 12.76 -3.12 -0.64
N THR A 105 11.56 -3.41 -1.08
CA THR A 105 11.28 -4.49 -2.05
C THR A 105 11.73 -4.04 -3.43
N VAL A 106 12.40 -4.91 -4.17
CA VAL A 106 12.79 -4.65 -5.56
C VAL A 106 11.91 -5.48 -6.49
N TYR A 107 11.17 -4.82 -7.37
CA TYR A 107 10.26 -5.46 -8.31
C TYR A 107 10.92 -5.63 -9.67
N PHE A 108 10.76 -6.81 -10.25
CA PHE A 108 11.18 -7.18 -11.59
C PHE A 108 9.96 -7.66 -12.39
N PRO A 109 10.02 -7.65 -13.72
CA PRO A 109 8.92 -8.16 -14.55
C PRO A 109 8.59 -9.65 -14.33
N ASP A 110 9.56 -10.43 -13.85
CA ASP A 110 9.41 -11.86 -13.57
C ASP A 110 9.15 -12.18 -12.10
N GLY A 111 9.09 -11.18 -11.21
CA GLY A 111 8.85 -11.36 -9.79
C GLY A 111 9.38 -10.24 -8.93
N SER A 112 9.61 -10.49 -7.65
CA SER A 112 10.16 -9.50 -6.72
C SER A 112 11.20 -10.13 -5.80
N VAL A 113 12.12 -9.29 -5.32
CA VAL A 113 12.97 -9.59 -4.16
C VAL A 113 12.41 -8.80 -2.98
N PRO A 114 11.64 -9.44 -2.08
CA PRO A 114 10.94 -8.75 -1.00
C PRO A 114 11.89 -8.13 0.03
N LEU A 115 11.43 -7.06 0.67
CA LEU A 115 12.12 -6.45 1.81
C LEU A 115 12.26 -7.44 2.97
N HIS A 116 11.21 -8.20 3.22
CA HIS A 116 11.15 -9.20 4.29
C HIS A 116 10.99 -10.61 3.72
N PRO A 117 11.44 -11.65 4.43
CA PRO A 117 11.15 -13.03 4.05
C PRO A 117 9.65 -13.26 3.83
N ARG A 118 9.28 -14.07 2.84
CA ARG A 118 7.87 -14.31 2.48
C ARG A 118 7.05 -14.90 3.63
N ALA A 119 7.67 -15.65 4.55
CA ALA A 119 7.01 -16.10 5.77
C ALA A 119 6.43 -14.94 6.61
N LEU A 120 7.06 -13.77 6.56
CA LEU A 120 6.56 -12.55 7.19
C LEU A 120 5.67 -11.75 6.23
N SER A 121 6.18 -11.33 5.06
CA SER A 121 5.47 -10.40 4.16
C SER A 121 4.20 -10.98 3.54
N GLU A 122 4.18 -12.27 3.24
CA GLU A 122 3.02 -12.98 2.67
C GLU A 122 2.31 -13.87 3.71
N GLY A 123 2.78 -13.84 4.96
CA GLY A 123 2.31 -14.66 6.08
C GLY A 123 1.85 -13.83 7.27
N ALA A 124 2.64 -13.82 8.33
CA ALA A 124 2.27 -13.20 9.61
C ALA A 124 2.02 -11.69 9.51
N GLY A 125 2.72 -10.98 8.64
CA GLY A 125 2.59 -9.54 8.40
C GLY A 125 1.56 -9.15 7.35
N SER A 126 0.90 -10.11 6.68
CA SER A 126 -0.09 -9.83 5.63
C SER A 126 -1.52 -9.88 6.18
N LEU A 127 -2.36 -8.92 5.79
CA LEU A 127 -3.77 -8.83 6.18
C LEU A 127 -4.65 -9.79 5.35
N LEU A 128 -4.23 -11.04 5.26
CA LEU A 128 -4.90 -12.10 4.51
C LEU A 128 -6.35 -12.31 4.98
N PRO A 129 -7.28 -12.64 4.06
CA PRO A 129 -8.67 -12.89 4.41
C PRO A 129 -8.84 -13.98 5.47
N GLU A 130 -9.86 -13.80 6.31
CA GLU A 130 -10.27 -14.71 7.39
C GLU A 130 -9.21 -14.94 8.48
N GLN A 131 -8.11 -14.18 8.45
CA GLN A 131 -7.08 -14.27 9.47
C GLN A 131 -7.06 -13.03 10.34
N VAL A 132 -6.94 -13.24 11.67
CA VAL A 132 -6.75 -12.14 12.61
C VAL A 132 -5.29 -11.70 12.56
N ARG A 133 -5.08 -10.41 12.30
CA ARG A 133 -3.75 -9.83 12.10
C ARG A 133 -3.55 -8.56 12.92
N PRO A 134 -2.33 -8.33 13.42
CA PRO A 134 -1.96 -7.10 14.07
C PRO A 134 -1.86 -5.95 13.06
N CYS A 135 -2.42 -4.81 13.41
CA CYS A 135 -2.35 -3.60 12.60
C CYS A 135 -2.18 -2.34 13.44
N VAL A 136 -1.79 -1.27 12.79
CA VAL A 136 -2.00 0.11 13.24
C VAL A 136 -3.29 0.58 12.57
N LEU A 137 -4.32 0.77 13.36
CA LEU A 137 -5.64 1.18 12.89
C LEU A 137 -5.78 2.69 12.95
N TRP A 138 -6.08 3.30 11.82
CA TRP A 138 -6.48 4.69 11.68
C TRP A 138 -7.99 4.77 11.61
N THR A 139 -8.58 5.57 12.49
CA THR A 139 -10.01 5.93 12.42
C THR A 139 -10.09 7.41 12.13
N ILE A 140 -10.51 7.78 10.92
CA ILE A 140 -10.53 9.17 10.44
C ILE A 140 -11.98 9.56 10.13
N ARG A 141 -12.47 10.62 10.77
CA ARG A 141 -13.78 11.20 10.49
C ARG A 141 -13.65 12.35 9.51
N VAL A 142 -14.49 12.33 8.48
CA VAL A 142 -14.46 13.31 7.39
C VAL A 142 -15.87 13.81 7.14
N THR A 143 -16.07 15.12 7.07
CA THR A 143 -17.40 15.72 6.79
C THR A 143 -17.84 15.46 5.34
N ARG A 144 -19.10 15.79 5.02
CA ARG A 144 -19.62 15.74 3.63
C ARG A 144 -18.89 16.68 2.66
N GLU A 145 -18.24 17.72 3.17
CA GLU A 145 -17.41 18.66 2.39
C GLU A 145 -15.96 18.17 2.27
N GLY A 146 -15.60 17.09 2.95
CA GLY A 146 -14.27 16.49 2.89
C GLY A 146 -13.27 17.04 3.91
N ALA A 147 -13.70 17.80 4.93
CA ALA A 147 -12.83 18.23 6.02
C ALA A 147 -12.62 17.09 7.04
N VAL A 148 -11.38 16.91 7.49
CA VAL A 148 -11.07 15.99 8.59
C VAL A 148 -11.47 16.64 9.90
N THR A 149 -12.26 15.95 10.72
CA THR A 149 -12.74 16.44 12.03
C THR A 149 -12.14 15.70 13.21
N ASP A 150 -11.72 14.45 13.00
CA ASP A 150 -11.16 13.63 14.07
C ASP A 150 -10.21 12.58 13.48
N VAL A 151 -9.13 12.27 14.21
CA VAL A 151 -8.16 11.23 13.85
C VAL A 151 -7.76 10.50 15.12
N ASP A 152 -8.03 9.20 15.14
CA ASP A 152 -7.56 8.30 16.19
C ASP A 152 -6.64 7.23 15.60
N VAL A 153 -5.56 6.90 16.30
CA VAL A 153 -4.55 5.94 15.86
C VAL A 153 -4.27 4.96 17.00
N ARG A 154 -4.52 3.67 16.76
CA ARG A 154 -4.33 2.63 17.79
C ARG A 154 -3.71 1.37 17.22
N ARG A 155 -3.04 0.61 18.07
CA ARG A 155 -2.76 -0.79 17.79
C ARG A 155 -4.05 -1.59 17.91
N ALA A 156 -4.37 -2.37 16.87
CA ALA A 156 -5.56 -3.19 16.86
C ALA A 156 -5.28 -4.58 16.27
N ARG A 157 -6.23 -5.49 16.51
CA ARG A 157 -6.37 -6.74 15.76
C ARG A 157 -7.57 -6.61 14.85
N VAL A 158 -7.37 -6.92 13.59
CA VAL A 158 -8.42 -6.88 12.56
C VAL A 158 -8.51 -8.20 11.83
N ARG A 159 -9.62 -8.42 11.14
CA ARG A 159 -9.82 -9.54 10.22
C ARG A 159 -10.35 -8.99 8.90
N SER A 160 -9.57 -9.20 7.83
CA SER A 160 -10.06 -8.95 6.49
C SER A 160 -11.05 -10.05 6.09
N VAL A 161 -12.16 -9.68 5.45
CA VAL A 161 -13.21 -10.62 5.00
C VAL A 161 -13.13 -10.89 3.50
N ALA A 162 -12.40 -10.07 2.75
CA ALA A 162 -12.23 -10.25 1.31
C ALA A 162 -10.93 -9.61 0.82
N ARG A 163 -10.33 -10.23 -0.21
CA ARG A 163 -9.26 -9.67 -1.03
C ARG A 163 -9.88 -9.28 -2.37
N LEU A 164 -9.87 -8.00 -2.66
CA LEU A 164 -10.40 -7.41 -3.88
C LEU A 164 -9.24 -6.95 -4.77
N ASP A 165 -9.52 -6.74 -6.05
CA ASP A 165 -8.59 -6.11 -6.98
C ASP A 165 -9.20 -4.88 -7.64
N TYR A 166 -8.34 -4.00 -8.18
CA TYR A 166 -8.79 -2.71 -8.74
C TYR A 166 -9.76 -2.87 -9.90
N ALA A 167 -9.53 -3.83 -10.79
CA ALA A 167 -10.40 -4.07 -11.95
C ALA A 167 -11.77 -4.61 -11.52
N GLY A 168 -11.77 -5.53 -10.55
CA GLY A 168 -12.99 -6.05 -9.92
C GLY A 168 -13.79 -4.95 -9.24
N VAL A 169 -13.14 -4.11 -8.41
CA VAL A 169 -13.79 -2.98 -7.74
C VAL A 169 -14.37 -1.99 -8.74
N ALA A 170 -13.65 -1.65 -9.82
CA ALA A 170 -14.16 -0.76 -10.86
C ALA A 170 -15.38 -1.35 -11.58
N THR A 171 -15.35 -2.65 -11.88
CA THR A 171 -16.46 -3.38 -12.52
C THR A 171 -17.68 -3.42 -11.61
N ASP A 172 -17.49 -3.74 -10.33
CA ASP A 172 -18.57 -3.83 -9.36
C ASP A 172 -19.17 -2.45 -9.02
N ALA A 173 -18.35 -1.40 -9.02
CA ALA A 173 -18.82 -0.02 -8.90
C ALA A 173 -19.76 0.34 -10.07
N ALA A 174 -19.36 0.05 -11.30
CA ALA A 174 -20.16 0.30 -12.50
C ALA A 174 -21.48 -0.48 -12.50
N ALA A 175 -21.49 -1.66 -11.87
CA ALA A 175 -22.67 -2.53 -11.76
C ALA A 175 -23.50 -2.29 -10.48
N GLY A 176 -23.10 -1.36 -9.60
CA GLY A 176 -23.78 -1.09 -8.32
C GLY A 176 -23.70 -2.26 -7.33
N ARG A 177 -22.65 -3.07 -7.37
CA ARG A 177 -22.48 -4.29 -6.56
C ARG A 177 -21.23 -4.28 -5.70
N LEU A 178 -20.73 -3.09 -5.34
CA LEU A 178 -19.58 -2.98 -4.46
C LEU A 178 -19.74 -3.77 -3.17
N HIS A 179 -18.64 -4.29 -2.65
CA HIS A 179 -18.61 -4.89 -1.33
C HIS A 179 -19.15 -3.90 -0.28
N PRO A 180 -19.98 -4.34 0.69
CA PRO A 180 -20.58 -3.44 1.69
C PRO A 180 -19.59 -2.54 2.42
N SER A 181 -18.38 -3.02 2.68
CA SER A 181 -17.32 -2.27 3.36
C SER A 181 -16.76 -1.08 2.58
N ILE A 182 -17.05 -0.98 1.28
CA ILE A 182 -16.50 0.06 0.39
C ILE A 182 -17.57 0.68 -0.53
N THR A 183 -18.84 0.56 -0.19
CA THR A 183 -19.91 1.13 -1.02
C THR A 183 -19.78 2.64 -1.22
N ALA A 184 -19.23 3.35 -0.25
CA ALA A 184 -19.00 4.79 -0.32
C ALA A 184 -17.67 5.17 -1.01
N LEU A 185 -16.83 4.20 -1.40
CA LEU A 185 -15.48 4.47 -1.93
C LEU A 185 -15.47 5.37 -3.17
N PRO A 186 -16.36 5.20 -4.19
CA PRO A 186 -16.38 6.10 -5.34
C PRO A 186 -16.71 7.55 -4.95
N GLU A 187 -17.76 7.75 -4.17
CA GLU A 187 -18.18 9.09 -3.72
C GLU A 187 -17.09 9.75 -2.88
N PHE A 188 -16.55 9.02 -1.92
CA PHE A 188 -15.49 9.48 -1.03
C PHE A 188 -14.19 9.80 -1.80
N GLY A 189 -13.76 8.92 -2.69
CA GLY A 189 -12.56 9.13 -3.50
C GLY A 189 -12.64 10.38 -4.36
N GLU A 190 -13.77 10.59 -5.05
CA GLU A 190 -14.00 11.82 -5.84
C GLU A 190 -14.11 13.08 -4.97
N LEU A 191 -14.71 12.99 -3.78
CA LEU A 191 -14.74 14.09 -2.83
C LEU A 191 -13.33 14.49 -2.43
N ARG A 192 -12.50 13.53 -2.00
CA ARG A 192 -11.12 13.78 -1.55
C ARG A 192 -10.26 14.33 -2.67
N ARG A 193 -10.40 13.79 -3.88
CA ARG A 193 -9.71 14.30 -5.07
C ARG A 193 -10.06 15.78 -5.33
N ARG A 194 -11.36 16.14 -5.33
CA ARG A 194 -11.79 17.54 -5.50
C ARG A 194 -11.20 18.46 -4.42
N VAL A 195 -11.20 18.03 -3.14
CA VAL A 195 -10.63 18.78 -2.03
C VAL A 195 -9.12 18.99 -2.23
N ALA A 196 -8.41 17.95 -2.65
CA ALA A 196 -6.96 18.03 -2.89
C ALA A 196 -6.65 19.02 -4.03
N LEU A 197 -7.34 18.94 -5.16
CA LEU A 197 -7.17 19.85 -6.30
C LEU A 197 -7.53 21.29 -5.94
N ALA A 198 -8.61 21.52 -5.19
CA ALA A 198 -8.97 22.85 -4.68
C ALA A 198 -7.91 23.40 -3.72
N GLY A 199 -7.19 22.54 -3.01
CA GLY A 199 -6.05 22.87 -2.16
C GLY A 199 -4.71 23.06 -2.88
N GLY A 200 -4.70 23.00 -4.23
CA GLY A 200 -3.50 23.21 -5.05
C GLY A 200 -2.69 21.93 -5.35
N ALA A 201 -3.23 20.75 -5.08
CA ALA A 201 -2.56 19.50 -5.50
C ALA A 201 -2.45 19.43 -7.02
N ILE A 202 -1.34 18.86 -7.49
CA ILE A 202 -1.10 18.58 -8.90
C ILE A 202 -1.34 17.09 -9.11
N GLU A 203 -2.22 16.75 -10.05
CA GLU A 203 -2.50 15.38 -10.45
C GLU A 203 -1.86 15.12 -11.81
N LEU A 204 -1.03 14.08 -11.89
CA LEU A 204 -0.45 13.61 -13.13
C LEU A 204 -1.21 12.35 -13.57
N ASP A 205 -1.90 12.45 -14.70
CA ASP A 205 -2.55 11.31 -15.34
C ASP A 205 -1.54 10.56 -16.24
N LEU A 206 -0.59 9.91 -15.57
CA LEU A 206 0.39 9.07 -16.25
C LEU A 206 -0.13 7.63 -16.27
N PRO A 207 -0.18 6.99 -17.46
CA PRO A 207 -0.55 5.59 -17.55
C PRO A 207 0.51 4.72 -16.89
N ASP A 208 0.09 3.65 -16.25
CA ASP A 208 1.00 2.65 -15.70
C ASP A 208 1.65 1.87 -16.84
N GLN A 209 2.95 1.61 -16.68
CA GLN A 209 3.75 0.87 -17.63
C GLN A 209 4.22 -0.42 -16.98
N GLU A 210 3.81 -1.54 -17.55
CA GLU A 210 4.17 -2.87 -17.07
C GLU A 210 4.89 -3.64 -18.16
N VAL A 211 5.95 -4.35 -17.78
CA VAL A 211 6.59 -5.33 -18.64
C VAL A 211 6.03 -6.69 -18.29
N VAL A 212 5.30 -7.27 -19.24
CA VAL A 212 4.60 -8.56 -19.05
C VAL A 212 4.98 -9.55 -20.14
N ARG A 213 4.74 -10.84 -19.91
CA ARG A 213 4.84 -11.84 -20.97
C ARG A 213 3.55 -11.88 -21.80
N ASP A 214 3.71 -11.84 -23.13
CA ASP A 214 2.59 -12.05 -24.04
C ASP A 214 2.25 -13.55 -24.16
N VAL A 215 1.26 -13.86 -25.01
CA VAL A 215 0.80 -15.23 -25.24
C VAL A 215 1.88 -16.16 -25.87
N ASP A 216 2.88 -15.56 -26.50
CA ASP A 216 4.02 -16.27 -27.09
C ASP A 216 5.21 -16.36 -26.10
N GLY A 217 5.03 -15.88 -24.87
CA GLY A 217 6.06 -15.88 -23.81
C GLY A 217 7.12 -14.79 -23.98
N ARG A 218 6.93 -13.81 -24.87
CA ARG A 218 7.87 -12.72 -25.09
C ARG A 218 7.58 -11.56 -24.14
N TRP A 219 8.62 -10.88 -23.70
CA TRP A 219 8.48 -9.66 -22.92
C TRP A 219 7.96 -8.51 -23.80
N VAL A 220 6.88 -7.89 -23.33
CA VAL A 220 6.26 -6.73 -23.99
C VAL A 220 5.97 -5.65 -22.97
N LEU A 221 6.17 -4.39 -23.36
CA LEU A 221 5.72 -3.25 -22.59
C LEU A 221 4.22 -3.06 -22.81
N GLN A 222 3.45 -3.20 -21.74
CA GLN A 222 2.03 -2.91 -21.75
C GLN A 222 1.78 -1.58 -21.06
N ILE A 223 0.96 -0.73 -21.67
CA ILE A 223 0.48 0.51 -21.06
C ILE A 223 -0.94 0.24 -20.55
N ALA A 224 -1.11 0.27 -19.25
CA ALA A 224 -2.41 0.09 -18.60
C ALA A 224 -2.94 1.47 -18.15
N PRO A 225 -4.15 1.88 -18.57
CA PRO A 225 -4.79 3.05 -17.99
C PRO A 225 -5.15 2.74 -16.53
N ARG A 226 -4.98 3.73 -15.66
CA ARG A 226 -5.47 3.63 -14.29
C ARG A 226 -6.97 3.44 -14.28
N THR A 227 -7.45 2.56 -13.43
CA THR A 227 -8.89 2.41 -13.22
C THR A 227 -9.41 3.50 -12.27
N PRO A 228 -10.70 3.82 -12.26
CA PRO A 228 -11.26 4.70 -11.25
C PRO A 228 -11.02 4.19 -9.81
N ALA A 229 -10.97 2.87 -9.62
CA ALA A 229 -10.72 2.27 -8.32
C ALA A 229 -9.30 2.57 -7.79
N ASP A 230 -8.28 2.60 -8.68
CA ASP A 230 -6.92 3.03 -8.32
C ASP A 230 -6.93 4.46 -7.78
N LEU A 231 -7.65 5.36 -8.46
CA LEU A 231 -7.76 6.75 -8.04
C LEU A 231 -8.49 6.89 -6.70
N TRP A 232 -9.59 6.17 -6.49
CA TRP A 232 -10.32 6.24 -5.23
C TRP A 232 -9.53 5.65 -4.06
N ASN A 233 -8.88 4.50 -4.28
CA ASN A 233 -8.09 3.84 -3.24
C ASN A 233 -6.86 4.67 -2.85
N SER A 234 -6.21 5.33 -3.82
CA SER A 234 -5.07 6.21 -3.54
C SER A 234 -5.44 7.36 -2.61
N GLN A 235 -6.71 7.83 -2.61
CA GLN A 235 -7.16 8.90 -1.72
C GLN A 235 -7.20 8.48 -0.25
N LEU A 236 -7.37 7.19 0.04
CA LEU A 236 -7.29 6.66 1.42
C LEU A 236 -5.86 6.76 1.95
N SER A 237 -4.88 6.33 1.17
CA SER A 237 -3.46 6.41 1.54
C SER A 237 -2.99 7.86 1.66
N LEU A 238 -3.39 8.74 0.73
CA LEU A 238 -3.07 10.17 0.77
C LEU A 238 -3.68 10.86 1.99
N LEU A 239 -4.94 10.55 2.33
CA LEU A 239 -5.60 11.07 3.53
C LEU A 239 -4.84 10.64 4.79
N THR A 240 -4.56 9.34 4.91
CA THR A 240 -3.86 8.78 6.08
C THR A 240 -2.46 9.37 6.20
N GLY A 241 -1.72 9.47 5.10
CA GLY A 241 -0.39 10.08 5.08
C GLY A 241 -0.41 11.56 5.48
N ARG A 242 -1.44 12.31 5.07
CA ARG A 242 -1.62 13.70 5.51
C ARG A 242 -1.88 13.78 7.00
N CYS A 243 -2.80 12.99 7.53
CA CYS A 243 -3.09 12.97 8.98
C CYS A 243 -1.84 12.57 9.78
N ALA A 244 -1.09 11.58 9.31
CA ALA A 244 0.17 11.18 9.94
C ALA A 244 1.19 12.32 9.93
N GLY A 245 1.35 13.03 8.81
CA GLY A 245 2.24 14.18 8.69
C GLY A 245 1.85 15.33 9.61
N GLU A 246 0.56 15.59 9.79
CA GLU A 246 0.04 16.60 10.72
C GLU A 246 0.37 16.22 12.18
N ILE A 247 0.11 14.97 12.58
CA ILE A 247 0.43 14.47 13.93
C ILE A 247 1.94 14.56 14.19
N MET A 248 2.77 14.12 13.24
CA MET A 248 4.24 14.16 13.37
C MET A 248 4.76 15.59 13.48
N ARG A 249 4.24 16.51 12.65
CA ARG A 249 4.60 17.92 12.69
C ARG A 249 4.26 18.54 14.05
N ASP A 250 3.06 18.30 14.55
CA ASP A 250 2.58 18.90 15.81
C ASP A 250 3.32 18.32 17.02
N ALA A 251 3.77 17.07 16.93
CA ALA A 251 4.63 16.44 17.94
C ALA A 251 6.11 16.81 17.82
N GLY A 252 6.53 17.52 16.75
CA GLY A 252 7.94 17.83 16.49
C GLY A 252 8.80 16.59 16.20
N ILE A 253 8.20 15.48 15.78
CA ILE A 253 8.85 14.20 15.51
C ILE A 253 8.49 13.77 14.09
N GLY A 254 9.49 13.37 13.30
CA GLY A 254 9.22 12.84 11.97
C GLY A 254 10.33 13.14 10.97
N LEU A 255 10.15 12.59 9.77
CA LEU A 255 11.02 12.83 8.63
C LEU A 255 10.19 13.48 7.52
N LEU A 256 10.69 14.60 6.99
CA LEU A 256 10.13 15.20 5.77
C LEU A 256 10.70 14.45 4.56
N ARG A 257 9.81 13.86 3.78
CA ARG A 257 10.15 13.25 2.50
C ARG A 257 9.60 14.10 1.36
N LEU A 258 10.49 14.60 0.52
CA LEU A 258 10.12 15.22 -0.75
C LEU A 258 10.21 14.15 -1.85
N SER A 259 9.15 13.99 -2.63
CA SER A 259 9.25 13.21 -3.87
C SER A 259 9.93 14.05 -4.95
N LEU A 260 10.45 13.39 -5.99
CA LEU A 260 11.11 14.08 -7.12
C LEU A 260 10.21 15.10 -7.81
N ILE A 261 8.89 14.95 -7.77
CA ILE A 261 7.93 15.91 -8.30
C ILE A 261 7.86 17.22 -7.49
N HIS A 262 8.33 17.22 -6.25
CA HIS A 262 8.39 18.41 -5.40
C HIS A 262 9.75 19.10 -5.48
N ILE A 263 10.71 18.50 -6.14
CA ILE A 263 12.02 19.11 -6.41
C ILE A 263 11.82 19.94 -7.69
N SER A 264 11.40 21.18 -7.54
CA SER A 264 11.48 22.15 -8.65
C SER A 264 12.95 22.23 -9.07
N GLU A 265 13.22 22.11 -10.35
CA GLU A 265 14.56 22.16 -10.96
C GLU A 265 15.17 23.58 -11.17
N PRO A 266 15.41 24.43 -10.16
CA PRO A 266 16.32 25.52 -10.38
C PRO A 266 17.76 25.21 -9.95
N THR A 267 18.03 24.01 -9.41
CA THR A 267 19.32 23.73 -8.76
C THR A 267 20.18 22.66 -9.45
N ARG A 268 19.79 22.17 -10.64
CA ARG A 268 20.77 21.44 -11.46
C ARG A 268 21.78 22.45 -12.00
N PRO A 269 23.09 22.36 -11.62
CA PRO A 269 24.11 23.13 -12.34
C PRO A 269 24.03 22.68 -13.79
N ARG A 270 23.77 23.62 -14.71
CA ARG A 270 24.00 23.35 -16.13
C ARG A 270 25.49 23.04 -16.25
N LEU A 271 25.83 21.79 -16.48
CA LEU A 271 27.14 21.43 -16.97
C LEU A 271 27.24 22.07 -18.35
N ILE A 272 28.08 23.10 -18.44
CA ILE A 272 28.51 23.76 -19.68
C ILE A 272 29.51 22.82 -20.34
#